data_6fc9f6f361d466ee1b2518f8fc204133
#
_entry.id   6fc9f6f361d466ee1b2518f8fc204133
#
_cell.length_a   1.000
_cell.length_b   1.000
_cell.length_c   1.000
_cell.angle_alpha   90.00
_cell.angle_beta   90.00
_cell.angle_gamma   90.00
#
_symmetry.space_group_name_H-M   'P 1'
#
loop_
_entity.id
_entity.type
_entity.pdbx_description
1 polymer ?
#
loop_
_entity_poly.entity_id
_entity_poly.type
_entity_poly.pdbx_seq_one_letter_code
_entity_poly.pdbx_strand_id
1 'polypeptide(L)'
;GVKSLHKTEYSIIPDQIEAGTFMFAAAATKGDVTVLNVIPKHLDATISKLVDIGCEVEEFDDAVRVVAKNRLRSTQVKTLPYPGYPTDMQPQIGVVLALAQGTSTITESIFENRFKYLDELARMGAVIKVEGNSATIEGVEKFSGARVSAPDLRAGAALCIAGLATDGITIVDDIVYIQRGYERFEEKLRGLGGIIEKVSDEKEIQKFKLKVG
;
A
#
# COMPACT_ATOMS: atom_id res chain seq x y z
N GLY A 1 18.83 10.14 -29.06
CA GLY A 1 18.10 11.41 -29.17
C GLY A 1 17.59 11.66 -30.60
N VAL A 2 16.63 12.59 -30.71
CA VAL A 2 16.07 13.04 -32.00
C VAL A 2 16.60 14.43 -32.35
N LYS A 3 16.66 14.78 -33.67
CA LYS A 3 17.17 16.07 -34.13
C LYS A 3 16.25 17.24 -33.76
N SER A 4 14.92 17.01 -33.65
CA SER A 4 13.92 18.01 -33.26
C SER A 4 12.73 17.35 -32.65
N LEU A 5 12.01 18.10 -31.81
CA LEU A 5 10.74 17.71 -31.26
C LEU A 5 9.61 18.42 -32.02
N HIS A 6 8.43 17.83 -32.08
CA HIS A 6 7.23 18.40 -32.69
C HIS A 6 6.10 18.44 -31.65
N LYS A 7 5.09 19.27 -31.91
CA LYS A 7 3.87 19.31 -31.10
C LYS A 7 3.13 17.97 -31.22
N THR A 8 2.60 17.50 -30.08
CA THR A 8 1.75 16.31 -30.02
C THR A 8 0.65 16.51 -28.99
N GLU A 9 -0.40 15.71 -29.10
CA GLU A 9 -1.44 15.55 -28.08
C GLU A 9 -1.36 14.11 -27.57
N TYR A 10 -1.43 13.96 -26.26
CA TYR A 10 -1.34 12.65 -25.61
C TYR A 10 -2.17 12.63 -24.33
N SER A 11 -2.98 11.59 -24.16
CA SER A 11 -3.67 11.34 -22.90
C SER A 11 -2.78 10.47 -22.01
N ILE A 12 -2.50 10.96 -20.79
CA ILE A 12 -1.71 10.20 -19.81
C ILE A 12 -2.49 8.97 -19.40
N ILE A 13 -1.84 7.81 -19.41
CA ILE A 13 -2.42 6.54 -18.95
C ILE A 13 -2.66 6.56 -17.44
N PRO A 14 -3.63 5.77 -16.94
CA PRO A 14 -3.88 5.64 -15.50
C PRO A 14 -2.64 5.19 -14.72
N ASP A 15 -2.47 5.70 -13.50
CA ASP A 15 -1.38 5.32 -12.60
C ASP A 15 -1.62 3.93 -12.00
N GLN A 16 -0.86 2.94 -12.47
CA GLN A 16 -0.92 1.57 -11.93
C GLN A 16 -0.54 1.47 -10.46
N ILE A 17 0.30 2.38 -9.96
CA ILE A 17 0.76 2.34 -8.57
C ILE A 17 -0.32 2.88 -7.64
N GLU A 18 -0.99 3.97 -8.01
CA GLU A 18 -2.16 4.44 -7.27
C GLU A 18 -3.26 3.36 -7.26
N ALA A 19 -3.59 2.79 -8.40
CA ALA A 19 -4.57 1.71 -8.52
C ALA A 19 -4.23 0.53 -7.60
N GLY A 20 -3.01 -0.01 -7.70
CA GLY A 20 -2.55 -1.11 -6.86
C GLY A 20 -2.53 -0.77 -5.36
N THR A 21 -2.28 0.49 -4.99
CA THR A 21 -2.34 0.94 -3.60
C THR A 21 -3.75 0.77 -3.03
N PHE A 22 -4.81 1.13 -3.76
CA PHE A 22 -6.19 0.90 -3.33
C PHE A 22 -6.58 -0.58 -3.34
N MET A 23 -6.04 -1.39 -4.27
CA MET A 23 -6.22 -2.84 -4.25
C MET A 23 -5.62 -3.47 -2.99
N PHE A 24 -4.42 -3.05 -2.56
CA PHE A 24 -3.82 -3.49 -1.31
C PHE A 24 -4.52 -2.92 -0.07
N ALA A 25 -5.12 -1.73 -0.15
CA ALA A 25 -5.97 -1.23 0.93
C ALA A 25 -7.16 -2.16 1.17
N ALA A 26 -7.85 -2.60 0.11
CA ALA A 26 -8.91 -3.61 0.21
C ALA A 26 -8.39 -4.93 0.83
N ALA A 27 -7.23 -5.40 0.37
CA ALA A 27 -6.63 -6.63 0.88
C ALA A 27 -6.30 -6.56 2.38
N ALA A 28 -5.70 -5.46 2.85
CA ALA A 28 -5.29 -5.26 4.24
C ALA A 28 -6.48 -5.12 5.19
N THR A 29 -7.57 -4.48 4.74
CA THR A 29 -8.76 -4.18 5.56
C THR A 29 -9.90 -5.18 5.43
N LYS A 30 -9.68 -6.29 4.72
CA LYS A 30 -10.71 -7.29 4.39
C LYS A 30 -11.91 -6.67 3.68
N GLY A 31 -11.62 -5.76 2.77
CA GLY A 31 -12.61 -4.98 2.02
C GLY A 31 -13.02 -5.61 0.69
N ASP A 32 -13.93 -4.92 0.03
CA ASP A 32 -14.41 -5.19 -1.32
C ASP A 32 -14.39 -3.87 -2.10
N VAL A 33 -13.43 -3.70 -3.00
CA VAL A 33 -13.20 -2.46 -3.73
C VAL A 33 -13.04 -2.72 -5.22
N THR A 34 -13.75 -1.93 -6.04
CA THR A 34 -13.55 -1.89 -7.49
C THR A 34 -12.82 -0.60 -7.86
N VAL A 35 -11.66 -0.74 -8.49
CA VAL A 35 -10.86 0.36 -9.00
C VAL A 35 -11.20 0.55 -10.47
N LEU A 36 -11.70 1.73 -10.83
CA LEU A 36 -12.15 2.09 -12.17
C LEU A 36 -11.08 2.90 -12.94
N ASN A 37 -11.25 2.97 -14.25
CA ASN A 37 -10.35 3.70 -15.15
C ASN A 37 -8.89 3.23 -15.02
N VAL A 38 -8.68 1.92 -15.08
CA VAL A 38 -7.37 1.29 -15.05
C VAL A 38 -7.14 0.50 -16.34
N ILE A 39 -5.91 0.13 -16.58
CA ILE A 39 -5.55 -0.84 -17.62
C ILE A 39 -5.14 -2.12 -16.89
N PRO A 40 -6.02 -3.15 -16.78
CA PRO A 40 -5.74 -4.35 -15.98
C PRO A 40 -4.41 -5.01 -16.32
N LYS A 41 -4.07 -5.08 -17.60
CA LYS A 41 -2.80 -5.62 -18.08
C LYS A 41 -1.54 -4.94 -17.47
N HIS A 42 -1.63 -3.68 -17.06
CA HIS A 42 -0.53 -3.01 -16.36
C HIS A 42 -0.40 -3.45 -14.90
N LEU A 43 -1.43 -4.11 -14.38
CA LEU A 43 -1.53 -4.59 -12.99
C LEU A 43 -1.26 -6.09 -12.85
N ASP A 44 -0.93 -6.82 -13.94
CA ASP A 44 -0.78 -8.28 -13.96
C ASP A 44 0.07 -8.81 -12.79
N ALA A 45 1.23 -8.21 -12.55
CA ALA A 45 2.12 -8.63 -11.45
C ALA A 45 1.51 -8.39 -10.06
N THR A 46 0.76 -7.29 -9.88
CA THR A 46 0.05 -6.96 -8.64
C THR A 46 -1.14 -7.89 -8.43
N ILE A 47 -1.95 -8.09 -9.48
CA ILE A 47 -3.09 -9.02 -9.49
C ILE A 47 -2.64 -10.42 -9.14
N SER A 48 -1.57 -10.91 -9.80
CA SER A 48 -1.01 -12.23 -9.52
C SER A 48 -0.67 -12.41 -8.05
N LYS A 49 -0.06 -11.41 -7.41
CA LYS A 49 0.28 -11.49 -5.98
C LYS A 49 -0.95 -11.41 -5.07
N LEU A 50 -1.96 -10.64 -5.41
CA LEU A 50 -3.22 -10.61 -4.66
C LEU A 50 -3.95 -11.96 -4.71
N VAL A 51 -3.96 -12.61 -5.87
CA VAL A 51 -4.50 -13.98 -6.02
C VAL A 51 -3.67 -15.00 -5.24
N ASP A 52 -2.33 -14.93 -5.33
CA ASP A 52 -1.42 -15.81 -4.60
C ASP A 52 -1.67 -15.80 -3.08
N ILE A 53 -1.93 -14.62 -2.52
CA ILE A 53 -2.18 -14.46 -1.08
C ILE A 53 -3.63 -14.77 -0.68
N GLY A 54 -4.53 -14.97 -1.64
CA GLY A 54 -5.89 -15.45 -1.41
C GLY A 54 -7.00 -14.43 -1.53
N CYS A 55 -6.75 -13.28 -2.19
CA CYS A 55 -7.82 -12.38 -2.61
C CYS A 55 -8.60 -12.98 -3.79
N GLU A 56 -9.90 -12.69 -3.85
CA GLU A 56 -10.68 -12.84 -5.07
C GLU A 56 -10.45 -11.59 -5.93
N VAL A 57 -10.02 -11.78 -7.16
CA VAL A 57 -9.79 -10.66 -8.10
C VAL A 57 -10.61 -10.89 -9.36
N GLU A 58 -11.35 -9.88 -9.77
CA GLU A 58 -12.17 -9.89 -10.97
C GLU A 58 -11.75 -8.74 -11.88
N GLU A 59 -11.38 -9.07 -13.11
CA GLU A 59 -10.89 -8.12 -14.11
C GLU A 59 -12.01 -7.81 -15.11
N PHE A 60 -12.16 -6.52 -15.42
CA PHE A 60 -13.06 -5.98 -16.45
C PHE A 60 -12.23 -5.22 -17.49
N ASP A 61 -12.84 -4.68 -18.52
CA ASP A 61 -12.13 -3.98 -19.61
C ASP A 61 -11.29 -2.79 -19.10
N ASP A 62 -11.83 -2.02 -18.15
CA ASP A 62 -11.21 -0.80 -17.58
C ASP A 62 -11.28 -0.74 -16.05
N ALA A 63 -11.50 -1.88 -15.39
CA ALA A 63 -11.64 -1.94 -13.94
C ALA A 63 -11.09 -3.25 -13.37
N VAL A 64 -10.71 -3.22 -12.08
CA VAL A 64 -10.34 -4.41 -11.31
C VAL A 64 -11.03 -4.35 -9.96
N ARG A 65 -11.74 -5.43 -9.59
CA ARG A 65 -12.33 -5.61 -8.27
C ARG A 65 -11.48 -6.56 -7.44
N VAL A 66 -11.21 -6.18 -6.20
CA VAL A 66 -10.48 -6.98 -5.22
C VAL A 66 -11.34 -7.21 -4.00
N VAL A 67 -11.49 -8.47 -3.60
CA VAL A 67 -12.23 -8.86 -2.39
C VAL A 67 -11.35 -9.71 -1.50
N ALA A 68 -11.21 -9.32 -0.25
CA ALA A 68 -10.51 -10.08 0.80
C ALA A 68 -11.49 -10.45 1.91
N LYS A 69 -11.93 -11.70 1.97
CA LYS A 69 -12.94 -12.17 2.95
C LYS A 69 -12.31 -12.72 4.23
N ASN A 70 -11.11 -13.29 4.11
CA ASN A 70 -10.44 -14.03 5.18
C ASN A 70 -9.03 -13.49 5.41
N ARG A 71 -8.37 -14.00 6.46
CA ARG A 71 -6.94 -13.75 6.66
C ARG A 71 -6.15 -14.31 5.47
N LEU A 72 -5.33 -13.47 4.88
CA LEU A 72 -4.56 -13.79 3.68
C LEU A 72 -3.38 -14.70 4.02
N ARG A 73 -2.79 -15.32 3.00
CA ARG A 73 -1.67 -16.25 3.12
C ARG A 73 -0.34 -15.57 2.86
N SER A 74 0.73 -16.13 3.42
CA SER A 74 2.10 -15.72 3.09
C SER A 74 2.47 -16.04 1.64
N THR A 75 3.39 -15.25 1.08
CA THR A 75 3.98 -15.51 -0.24
C THR A 75 5.41 -14.96 -0.32
N GLN A 76 6.07 -15.25 -1.42
CA GLN A 76 7.37 -14.67 -1.76
C GLN A 76 7.18 -13.58 -2.82
N VAL A 77 7.84 -12.44 -2.62
CA VAL A 77 7.84 -11.32 -3.55
C VAL A 77 9.27 -10.95 -3.92
N LYS A 78 9.52 -10.76 -5.21
CA LYS A 78 10.78 -10.20 -5.70
C LYS A 78 10.47 -9.03 -6.62
N THR A 79 10.99 -7.86 -6.29
CA THR A 79 10.86 -6.71 -7.17
C THR A 79 11.72 -6.88 -8.42
N LEU A 80 11.17 -6.53 -9.57
CA LEU A 80 11.83 -6.65 -10.88
C LEU A 80 11.38 -5.49 -11.78
N PRO A 81 12.18 -5.13 -12.79
CA PRO A 81 11.72 -4.23 -13.84
C PRO A 81 10.44 -4.73 -14.51
N TYR A 82 9.63 -3.81 -15.02
CA TYR A 82 8.42 -4.15 -15.76
C TYR A 82 8.71 -5.20 -16.86
N PRO A 83 7.88 -6.23 -17.03
CA PRO A 83 6.57 -6.48 -16.41
C PRO A 83 6.62 -7.25 -15.06
N GLY A 84 7.77 -7.30 -14.38
CA GLY A 84 7.87 -7.91 -13.06
C GLY A 84 7.19 -7.09 -11.97
N TYR A 85 7.24 -7.60 -10.71
CA TYR A 85 6.60 -6.93 -9.58
C TYR A 85 7.26 -5.57 -9.28
N PRO A 86 6.51 -4.46 -9.33
CA PRO A 86 7.11 -3.13 -9.23
C PRO A 86 7.60 -2.82 -7.81
N THR A 87 8.80 -2.25 -7.71
CA THR A 87 9.36 -1.81 -6.43
C THR A 87 8.48 -0.78 -5.73
N ASP A 88 7.70 0.02 -6.46
CA ASP A 88 6.76 1.01 -5.91
C ASP A 88 5.52 0.39 -5.25
N MET A 89 5.28 -0.89 -5.46
CA MET A 89 4.23 -1.67 -4.76
C MET A 89 4.78 -2.51 -3.60
N GLN A 90 6.09 -2.50 -3.38
CA GLN A 90 6.74 -3.28 -2.33
C GLN A 90 6.27 -2.89 -0.92
N PRO A 91 6.15 -1.58 -0.55
CA PRO A 91 5.65 -1.22 0.78
C PRO A 91 4.19 -1.66 1.04
N GLN A 92 3.31 -1.53 0.05
CA GLN A 92 1.89 -1.87 0.19
C GLN A 92 1.70 -3.38 0.41
N ILE A 93 2.37 -4.22 -0.38
CA ILE A 93 2.30 -5.67 -0.14
C ILE A 93 2.96 -6.04 1.17
N GLY A 94 4.03 -5.34 1.59
CA GLY A 94 4.69 -5.54 2.87
C GLY A 94 3.74 -5.40 4.07
N VAL A 95 2.85 -4.41 4.03
CA VAL A 95 1.77 -4.23 5.03
C VAL A 95 0.84 -5.44 5.05
N VAL A 96 0.37 -5.89 3.89
CA VAL A 96 -0.55 -7.02 3.78
C VAL A 96 0.11 -8.31 4.26
N LEU A 97 1.37 -8.54 3.89
CA LEU A 97 2.12 -9.74 4.31
C LEU A 97 2.41 -9.75 5.82
N ALA A 98 2.56 -8.58 6.44
CA ALA A 98 2.69 -8.49 7.90
C ALA A 98 1.41 -8.84 8.67
N LEU A 99 0.25 -8.87 7.99
CA LEU A 99 -1.03 -9.35 8.54
C LEU A 99 -1.41 -10.75 8.05
N ALA A 100 -0.67 -11.31 7.09
CA ALA A 100 -0.95 -12.60 6.49
C ALA A 100 -0.67 -13.76 7.48
N GLN A 101 -1.19 -14.95 7.18
CA GLN A 101 -0.87 -16.14 7.93
C GLN A 101 0.42 -16.77 7.41
N GLY A 102 1.38 -17.01 8.29
CA GLY A 102 2.66 -17.63 7.96
C GLY A 102 3.79 -16.62 7.77
N THR A 103 4.88 -17.06 7.17
CA THR A 103 6.10 -16.28 6.96
C THR A 103 6.28 -15.95 5.49
N SER A 104 6.45 -14.69 5.18
CA SER A 104 6.67 -14.17 3.83
C SER A 104 8.10 -13.66 3.66
N THR A 105 8.56 -13.60 2.41
CA THR A 105 9.86 -13.01 2.08
C THR A 105 9.69 -11.98 0.97
N ILE A 106 10.26 -10.80 1.16
CA ILE A 106 10.37 -9.77 0.12
C ILE A 106 11.84 -9.59 -0.23
N THR A 107 12.20 -9.76 -1.49
CA THR A 107 13.53 -9.45 -2.02
C THR A 107 13.45 -8.19 -2.88
N GLU A 108 14.13 -7.12 -2.47
CA GLU A 108 14.25 -5.88 -3.22
C GLU A 108 15.46 -5.93 -4.14
N SER A 109 15.23 -5.91 -5.46
CA SER A 109 16.31 -6.02 -6.44
C SER A 109 16.54 -4.75 -7.26
N ILE A 110 15.78 -3.68 -7.01
CA ILE A 110 15.81 -2.45 -7.80
C ILE A 110 16.56 -1.34 -7.06
N PHE A 111 16.23 -1.15 -5.77
CA PHE A 111 16.80 -0.07 -4.97
C PHE A 111 17.45 -0.59 -3.69
N GLU A 112 18.53 0.06 -3.29
CA GLU A 112 19.15 -0.13 -1.99
C GLU A 112 18.36 0.59 -0.89
N ASN A 113 18.42 0.06 0.34
CA ASN A 113 17.85 0.68 1.55
C ASN A 113 16.33 1.01 1.47
N ARG A 114 15.54 0.22 0.73
CA ARG A 114 14.10 0.47 0.56
C ARG A 114 13.21 -0.11 1.65
N PHE A 115 13.79 -0.67 2.70
CA PHE A 115 13.04 -1.30 3.80
C PHE A 115 12.80 -0.39 5.02
N LYS A 116 13.08 0.91 4.93
CA LYS A 116 12.91 1.85 6.07
C LYS A 116 11.50 1.86 6.67
N TYR A 117 10.46 1.64 5.87
CA TYR A 117 9.09 1.57 6.36
C TYR A 117 8.82 0.36 7.25
N LEU A 118 9.63 -0.70 7.14
CA LEU A 118 9.50 -1.89 7.98
C LEU A 118 9.82 -1.61 9.44
N ASP A 119 10.72 -0.65 9.71
CA ASP A 119 11.00 -0.17 11.07
C ASP A 119 9.75 0.51 11.66
N GLU A 120 9.02 1.26 10.85
CA GLU A 120 7.77 1.90 11.25
C GLU A 120 6.64 0.86 11.46
N LEU A 121 6.55 -0.17 10.60
CA LEU A 121 5.64 -1.29 10.84
C LEU A 121 5.99 -2.09 12.10
N ALA A 122 7.25 -2.25 12.42
CA ALA A 122 7.68 -2.88 13.67
C ALA A 122 7.18 -2.13 14.90
N ARG A 123 7.09 -0.79 14.85
CA ARG A 123 6.46 0.04 15.91
C ARG A 123 4.96 -0.26 16.05
N MET A 124 4.31 -0.70 14.98
CA MET A 124 2.91 -1.13 14.98
C MET A 124 2.73 -2.60 15.39
N GLY A 125 3.83 -3.29 15.74
CA GLY A 125 3.81 -4.68 16.21
C GLY A 125 4.11 -5.73 15.15
N ALA A 126 4.55 -5.35 13.96
CA ALA A 126 4.99 -6.30 12.93
C ALA A 126 6.29 -7.02 13.36
N VAL A 127 6.39 -8.31 13.02
CA VAL A 127 7.58 -9.14 13.29
C VAL A 127 8.38 -9.28 12.00
N ILE A 128 9.53 -8.62 11.94
CA ILE A 128 10.29 -8.45 10.70
C ILE A 128 11.79 -8.61 10.96
N LYS A 129 12.47 -9.27 10.02
CA LYS A 129 13.93 -9.38 9.98
C LYS A 129 14.41 -8.96 8.60
N VAL A 130 15.30 -7.97 8.54
CA VAL A 130 15.92 -7.51 7.29
C VAL A 130 17.36 -7.99 7.22
N GLU A 131 17.73 -8.65 6.12
CA GLU A 131 19.08 -9.14 5.86
C GLU A 131 19.49 -8.77 4.42
N GLY A 132 20.35 -7.78 4.27
CA GLY A 132 20.76 -7.26 2.97
C GLY A 132 19.58 -6.68 2.18
N ASN A 133 19.30 -7.28 1.05
CA ASN A 133 18.19 -6.89 0.17
C ASN A 133 16.93 -7.74 0.35
N SER A 134 16.83 -8.50 1.42
CA SER A 134 15.69 -9.37 1.72
C SER A 134 15.11 -9.08 3.10
N ALA A 135 13.79 -9.06 3.18
CA ALA A 135 13.04 -8.96 4.42
C ALA A 135 12.21 -10.23 4.63
N THR A 136 12.35 -10.84 5.79
CA THR A 136 11.49 -11.92 6.27
C THR A 136 10.44 -11.32 7.19
N ILE A 137 9.17 -11.58 6.92
CA ILE A 137 8.02 -11.01 7.62
C ILE A 137 7.18 -12.17 8.17
N GLU A 138 7.09 -12.27 9.48
CA GLU A 138 6.17 -13.19 10.15
C GLU A 138 4.84 -12.47 10.39
N GLY A 139 3.76 -13.05 9.87
CA GLY A 139 2.45 -12.39 9.90
C GLY A 139 1.83 -12.40 11.28
N VAL A 140 1.42 -11.22 11.76
CA VAL A 140 0.67 -11.02 13.00
C VAL A 140 -0.83 -11.00 12.76
N GLU A 141 -1.65 -11.21 13.78
CA GLU A 141 -3.11 -11.17 13.62
C GLU A 141 -3.65 -9.76 13.44
N LYS A 142 -3.00 -8.78 14.07
CA LYS A 142 -3.36 -7.36 14.02
C LYS A 142 -2.18 -6.48 14.35
N PHE A 143 -2.24 -5.25 13.87
CA PHE A 143 -1.36 -4.17 14.30
C PHE A 143 -1.91 -3.45 15.54
N SER A 144 -1.05 -2.73 16.20
CA SER A 144 -1.39 -1.75 17.24
C SER A 144 -1.26 -0.34 16.70
N GLY A 145 -2.16 0.55 17.11
CA GLY A 145 -2.06 1.97 16.77
C GLY A 145 -0.73 2.57 17.27
N ALA A 146 -0.06 3.33 16.42
CA ALA A 146 1.23 3.95 16.73
C ALA A 146 1.38 5.30 16.03
N ARG A 147 2.36 6.10 16.50
CA ARG A 147 2.84 7.26 15.74
C ARG A 147 4.03 6.83 14.90
N VAL A 148 3.91 6.98 13.59
CA VAL A 148 4.88 6.55 12.57
C VAL A 148 5.17 7.71 11.62
N SER A 149 6.30 7.67 10.94
CA SER A 149 6.72 8.70 9.99
C SER A 149 6.81 8.12 8.58
N ALA A 150 6.29 8.85 7.58
CA ALA A 150 6.40 8.47 6.17
C ALA A 150 7.84 8.71 5.68
N PRO A 151 8.64 7.66 5.42
CA PRO A 151 10.01 7.84 4.96
C PRO A 151 10.09 8.26 3.49
N ASP A 152 9.06 7.93 2.72
CA ASP A 152 8.89 8.29 1.31
C ASP A 152 7.41 8.23 0.90
N LEU A 153 7.15 8.58 -0.36
CA LEU A 153 5.85 8.60 -1.00
C LEU A 153 5.06 7.29 -0.87
N ARG A 154 5.66 6.16 -1.25
CA ARG A 154 4.98 4.86 -1.32
C ARG A 154 4.85 4.21 0.05
N ALA A 155 5.90 4.32 0.83
CA ALA A 155 5.92 3.87 2.21
C ALA A 155 4.89 4.64 3.07
N GLY A 156 4.78 5.96 2.90
CA GLY A 156 3.77 6.75 3.59
C GLY A 156 2.34 6.30 3.30
N ALA A 157 2.01 6.06 2.02
CA ALA A 157 0.71 5.52 1.64
C ALA A 157 0.46 4.12 2.25
N ALA A 158 1.47 3.26 2.25
CA ALA A 158 1.39 1.93 2.88
C ALA A 158 1.17 2.02 4.40
N LEU A 159 1.82 2.97 5.10
CA LEU A 159 1.59 3.18 6.53
C LEU A 159 0.17 3.71 6.84
N CYS A 160 -0.43 4.51 5.96
CA CYS A 160 -1.84 4.86 6.07
C CYS A 160 -2.75 3.62 5.94
N ILE A 161 -2.44 2.71 5.01
CA ILE A 161 -3.17 1.44 4.87
C ILE A 161 -3.01 0.59 6.14
N ALA A 162 -1.79 0.50 6.69
CA ALA A 162 -1.55 -0.20 7.95
C ALA A 162 -2.38 0.40 9.09
N GLY A 163 -2.48 1.74 9.16
CA GLY A 163 -3.32 2.44 10.13
C GLY A 163 -4.80 2.11 9.99
N LEU A 164 -5.33 1.96 8.77
CA LEU A 164 -6.71 1.55 8.53
C LEU A 164 -6.99 0.08 8.92
N ALA A 165 -5.95 -0.74 8.97
CA ALA A 165 -6.05 -2.16 9.33
C ALA A 165 -5.74 -2.42 10.82
N THR A 166 -5.76 -1.40 11.68
CA THR A 166 -5.49 -1.53 13.13
C THR A 166 -6.73 -1.26 13.99
N ASP A 167 -6.76 -1.84 15.17
CA ASP A 167 -7.80 -1.59 16.19
C ASP A 167 -7.50 -0.34 17.03
N GLY A 168 -6.71 0.58 16.58
CA GLY A 168 -6.32 1.75 17.36
C GLY A 168 -6.10 2.95 16.46
N ILE A 169 -5.69 4.06 17.05
CA ILE A 169 -5.37 5.27 16.31
C ILE A 169 -3.92 5.24 15.89
N THR A 170 -3.70 5.34 14.59
CA THR A 170 -2.37 5.53 13.99
C THR A 170 -2.22 6.97 13.53
N ILE A 171 -1.10 7.58 13.82
CA ILE A 171 -0.72 8.91 13.35
C ILE A 171 0.43 8.74 12.38
N VAL A 172 0.26 9.22 11.15
CA VAL A 172 1.32 9.21 10.12
C VAL A 172 1.83 10.64 9.94
N ASP A 173 3.06 10.88 10.37
CA ASP A 173 3.75 12.15 10.18
C ASP A 173 4.40 12.23 8.77
N ASP A 174 4.91 13.41 8.40
CA ASP A 174 5.62 13.67 7.14
C ASP A 174 4.80 13.38 5.87
N ILE A 175 3.48 13.58 5.94
CA ILE A 175 2.54 13.29 4.85
C ILE A 175 2.78 14.10 3.57
N VAL A 176 3.64 15.10 3.61
CA VAL A 176 4.07 15.86 2.42
C VAL A 176 4.62 14.95 1.33
N TYR A 177 5.25 13.83 1.71
CA TYR A 177 5.72 12.84 0.73
C TYR A 177 4.55 12.14 0.01
N ILE A 178 3.48 11.80 0.72
CA ILE A 178 2.30 11.14 0.15
C ILE A 178 1.62 12.08 -0.87
N GLN A 179 1.50 13.36 -0.55
CA GLN A 179 0.84 14.37 -1.38
C GLN A 179 1.55 14.64 -2.71
N ARG A 180 2.79 14.19 -2.88
CA ARG A 180 3.54 14.32 -4.14
C ARG A 180 3.08 13.37 -5.25
N GLY A 181 2.38 12.30 -4.93
CA GLY A 181 1.97 11.30 -5.91
C GLY A 181 0.58 10.70 -5.70
N TYR A 182 -0.11 11.08 -4.64
CA TYR A 182 -1.50 10.66 -4.42
C TYR A 182 -2.39 11.89 -4.27
N GLU A 183 -3.29 12.08 -5.21
CA GLU A 183 -4.26 13.17 -5.17
C GLU A 183 -5.39 12.83 -4.21
N ARG A 184 -5.64 13.71 -3.21
CA ARG A 184 -6.76 13.60 -2.26
C ARG A 184 -6.88 12.20 -1.63
N PHE A 185 -5.75 11.63 -1.23
CA PHE A 185 -5.64 10.23 -0.80
C PHE A 185 -6.58 9.91 0.37
N GLU A 186 -6.58 10.76 1.40
CA GLU A 186 -7.44 10.61 2.56
C GLU A 186 -8.92 10.73 2.23
N GLU A 187 -9.28 11.57 1.25
CA GLU A 187 -10.67 11.72 0.83
C GLU A 187 -11.17 10.49 0.07
N LYS A 188 -10.33 9.92 -0.83
CA LYS A 188 -10.63 8.69 -1.55
C LYS A 188 -10.81 7.51 -0.58
N LEU A 189 -9.90 7.35 0.38
CA LEU A 189 -10.00 6.30 1.42
C LEU A 189 -11.24 6.48 2.30
N ARG A 190 -11.59 7.72 2.66
CA ARG A 190 -12.81 8.05 3.41
C ARG A 190 -14.08 7.74 2.62
N GLY A 191 -14.06 8.00 1.32
CA GLY A 191 -15.15 7.63 0.41
C GLY A 191 -15.39 6.12 0.32
N LEU A 192 -14.38 5.31 0.59
CA LEU A 192 -14.46 3.84 0.70
C LEU A 192 -14.84 3.36 2.11
N GLY A 193 -15.12 4.26 3.06
CA GLY A 193 -15.51 3.91 4.43
C GLY A 193 -14.34 3.93 5.44
N GLY A 194 -13.14 4.31 5.03
CA GLY A 194 -12.00 4.44 5.93
C GLY A 194 -12.17 5.60 6.92
N ILE A 195 -11.82 5.39 8.17
CA ILE A 195 -11.81 6.44 9.21
C ILE A 195 -10.43 7.09 9.20
N ILE A 196 -10.28 8.14 8.42
CA ILE A 196 -9.00 8.83 8.20
C ILE A 196 -9.22 10.34 8.05
N GLU A 197 -8.40 11.14 8.69
CA GLU A 197 -8.41 12.60 8.56
C GLU A 197 -6.98 13.16 8.41
N LYS A 198 -6.85 14.18 7.59
CA LYS A 198 -5.65 15.02 7.55
C LYS A 198 -5.80 16.10 8.60
N VAL A 199 -4.84 16.20 9.50
CA VAL A 199 -4.82 17.15 10.62
C VAL A 199 -3.56 18.01 10.55
N SER A 200 -3.64 19.24 11.05
CA SER A 200 -2.53 20.20 10.97
C SER A 200 -1.78 20.36 12.29
N ASP A 201 -2.41 20.04 13.41
CA ASP A 201 -1.84 20.24 14.73
C ASP A 201 -2.30 19.22 15.76
N GLU A 202 -1.69 19.24 16.94
CA GLU A 202 -1.98 18.33 18.03
C GLU A 202 -3.41 18.50 18.60
N LYS A 203 -4.01 19.69 18.48
CA LYS A 203 -5.40 19.91 18.94
C LYS A 203 -6.39 19.19 18.03
N GLU A 204 -6.14 19.19 16.74
CA GLU A 204 -6.96 18.42 15.77
C GLU A 204 -6.81 16.92 16.00
N ILE A 205 -5.59 16.44 16.30
CA ILE A 205 -5.35 15.04 16.69
C ILE A 205 -6.22 14.67 17.92
N GLN A 206 -6.24 15.50 18.96
CA GLN A 206 -7.06 15.23 20.15
C GLN A 206 -8.56 15.24 19.84
N LYS A 207 -9.03 16.16 18.98
CA LYS A 207 -10.44 16.16 18.54
C LYS A 207 -10.78 14.88 17.77
N PHE A 208 -9.90 14.43 16.88
CA PHE A 208 -10.11 13.17 16.15
C PHE A 208 -10.20 11.98 17.10
N LYS A 209 -9.29 11.89 18.09
CA LYS A 209 -9.32 10.84 19.11
C LYS A 209 -10.65 10.78 19.87
N LEU A 210 -11.20 11.94 20.24
CA LEU A 210 -12.50 12.02 20.92
C LEU A 210 -13.69 11.66 20.02
N LYS A 211 -13.55 11.77 18.70
CA LYS A 211 -14.60 11.45 17.73
C LYS A 211 -14.70 9.95 17.43
N VAL A 212 -13.57 9.24 17.47
CA VAL A 212 -13.47 7.84 17.04
C VAL A 212 -13.25 6.84 18.19
N GLY A 213 -12.90 7.30 19.39
CA GLY A 213 -12.77 6.53 20.62
C GLY A 213 -14.03 6.65 21.46
#